data_91c4b3bc37ee70656ffb43e4fb0fefee
#
_entry.id   91c4b3bc37ee70656ffb43e4fb0fefee
#
_cell.length_a   1.000
_cell.length_b   1.000
_cell.length_c   1.000
_cell.angle_alpha   90.00
_cell.angle_beta   90.00
_cell.angle_gamma   90.00
#
_symmetry.space_group_name_H-M   'P 1'
#
loop_
_entity.id
_entity.type
_entity.pdbx_description
1 polymer ?
#
loop_
_entity_poly.entity_id
_entity_poly.type
_entity_poly.pdbx_seq_one_letter_code
_entity_poly.pdbx_strand_id
1 'polypeptide(L)'
;MKIKFNQKYKSIAGFTESEIKDFSIFLGINGSGKTHLLKAMHDGFVTADNIQKEKISYFNFQTFSIKNQKKIAPRNLEDEKMQAWNILVAQKQQFQSYDDQVKVIVGDKKYPYNTEVLEEQKENYEQIKKQVLVFINNHTSDNPKIRKLLKTGIFESEKYSTEMLQEDFFKFSNYNPDDYELLESLSEIFIDYQKKLIIAGLPKKDGGEDFSDEELLKRKEKSPWSFVNKMFDEFNLLHRVTYPRFNASDLIQNYSSQFQVRLEIENEDIDFEDLSSGEKILCSLAITMYQDNVSSFPKLLLLDEIDASLHPSMIQNLLNVVNNVFIKNDCKVILATHSPTTVALASEGALFEIQKGKQEQKIRKISQADAINLLSEGIITFEKGLKIQKDIDSTKNLQIVTEGNNTEHIEKAIEVLDSTLFGQIKIIEGAPDKRGQQLKNAFDVMSSGDYNKKFLFVWDCDCSKMVEQLVETNNFKKFCFAENTNNTKAKDKDGKAVGIENLYSDSLFTDDVYCTKEITGSYGTTARIKEFDKQKFLEKIKQQSEGENFSNFQPLVVRIRELLNSSE
;
A
#
# COMPACT_ATOMS: atom_id res chain seq x y z
N MET A 1 13.22 -13.28 1.24
CA MET A 1 12.16 -14.07 0.56
C MET A 1 12.42 -14.15 -0.93
N LYS A 2 12.35 -15.34 -1.52
CA LYS A 2 12.58 -15.56 -2.97
C LYS A 2 11.25 -15.68 -3.70
N ILE A 3 11.07 -14.88 -4.74
CA ILE A 3 9.88 -14.89 -5.60
C ILE A 3 10.22 -15.57 -6.92
N LYS A 4 9.44 -16.60 -7.27
CA LYS A 4 9.66 -17.41 -8.45
C LYS A 4 8.41 -17.46 -9.32
N PHE A 5 8.58 -17.19 -10.61
CA PHE A 5 7.54 -17.34 -11.62
C PHE A 5 7.35 -18.81 -11.99
N ASN A 6 6.11 -19.30 -11.94
CA ASN A 6 5.77 -20.67 -12.30
C ASN A 6 4.95 -20.71 -13.59
N GLN A 7 3.94 -19.85 -13.72
CA GLN A 7 3.03 -19.85 -14.85
C GLN A 7 2.50 -18.44 -15.14
N LYS A 8 2.14 -18.19 -16.41
CA LYS A 8 1.57 -16.91 -16.86
C LYS A 8 0.25 -16.58 -16.17
N TYR A 9 0.12 -15.34 -15.72
CA TYR A 9 -1.08 -14.80 -15.11
C TYR A 9 -1.32 -13.36 -15.58
N LYS A 10 -2.36 -13.13 -16.38
CA LYS A 10 -2.72 -11.81 -16.93
C LYS A 10 -1.50 -11.07 -17.52
N SER A 11 -1.11 -9.92 -16.98
CA SER A 11 0.05 -9.14 -17.42
C SER A 11 1.40 -9.69 -16.96
N ILE A 12 1.42 -10.71 -16.11
CA ILE A 12 2.63 -11.36 -15.64
C ILE A 12 2.95 -12.52 -16.60
N ALA A 13 3.89 -12.29 -17.51
CA ALA A 13 4.21 -13.24 -18.59
C ALA A 13 5.48 -14.08 -18.31
N GLY A 14 6.30 -13.64 -17.35
CA GLY A 14 7.54 -14.30 -16.95
C GLY A 14 8.54 -13.30 -16.37
N PHE A 15 9.40 -13.75 -15.48
CA PHE A 15 10.54 -13.00 -14.94
C PHE A 15 11.53 -13.95 -14.28
N THR A 16 12.78 -13.50 -14.10
CA THR A 16 13.80 -14.22 -13.36
C THR A 16 13.52 -14.19 -11.86
N GLU A 17 13.90 -15.25 -11.14
CA GLU A 17 13.80 -15.31 -9.68
C GLU A 17 14.37 -14.03 -9.05
N SER A 18 13.61 -13.46 -8.11
CA SER A 18 13.98 -12.21 -7.44
C SER A 18 13.99 -12.40 -5.94
N GLU A 19 15.02 -11.86 -5.27
CA GLU A 19 15.11 -11.88 -3.82
C GLU A 19 14.62 -10.54 -3.24
N ILE A 20 13.70 -10.61 -2.28
CA ILE A 20 13.14 -9.44 -1.59
C ILE A 20 13.20 -9.62 -0.07
N LYS A 21 12.98 -8.55 0.70
CA LYS A 21 12.92 -8.62 2.17
C LYS A 21 11.60 -9.24 2.66
N ASP A 22 11.57 -9.67 3.91
CA ASP A 22 10.36 -10.21 4.55
C ASP A 22 9.26 -9.14 4.69
N PHE A 23 9.64 -7.87 4.89
CA PHE A 23 8.78 -6.73 4.59
C PHE A 23 9.27 -6.04 3.33
N SER A 24 8.40 -5.97 2.31
CA SER A 24 8.70 -5.35 1.02
C SER A 24 7.54 -4.50 0.53
N ILE A 25 7.88 -3.36 -0.06
CA ILE A 25 6.92 -2.43 -0.65
C ILE A 25 7.11 -2.44 -2.16
N PHE A 26 6.06 -2.84 -2.89
CA PHE A 26 6.02 -2.86 -4.33
C PHE A 26 5.43 -1.56 -4.86
N LEU A 27 6.20 -0.85 -5.65
CA LEU A 27 5.81 0.39 -6.29
C LEU A 27 6.02 0.34 -7.81
N GLY A 28 5.45 1.28 -8.53
CA GLY A 28 5.60 1.37 -9.97
C GLY A 28 4.44 2.14 -10.61
N ILE A 29 4.62 2.57 -11.86
CA ILE A 29 3.61 3.32 -12.61
C ILE A 29 2.31 2.54 -12.78
N ASN A 30 1.22 3.25 -13.08
CA ASN A 30 -0.07 2.62 -13.35
C ASN A 30 0.04 1.60 -14.50
N GLY A 31 -0.55 0.42 -14.29
CA GLY A 31 -0.48 -0.68 -15.26
C GLY A 31 0.87 -1.42 -15.30
N SER A 32 1.78 -1.21 -14.34
CA SER A 32 3.02 -2.02 -14.23
C SER A 32 2.76 -3.48 -13.83
N GLY A 33 1.58 -3.79 -13.28
CA GLY A 33 1.15 -5.14 -12.94
C GLY A 33 1.30 -5.50 -11.46
N LYS A 34 1.40 -4.54 -10.54
CA LYS A 34 1.47 -4.79 -9.08
C LYS A 34 0.35 -5.68 -8.59
N THR A 35 -0.90 -5.26 -8.76
CA THR A 35 -2.10 -6.04 -8.41
C THR A 35 -2.11 -7.43 -9.07
N HIS A 36 -1.71 -7.53 -10.35
CA HIS A 36 -1.63 -8.82 -11.03
C HIS A 36 -0.56 -9.73 -10.45
N LEU A 37 0.57 -9.17 -10.01
CA LEU A 37 1.64 -9.92 -9.35
C LEU A 37 1.19 -10.44 -7.99
N LEU A 38 0.56 -9.60 -7.15
CA LEU A 38 0.03 -10.03 -5.86
C LEU A 38 -1.04 -11.12 -6.03
N LYS A 39 -1.99 -10.95 -6.96
CA LYS A 39 -2.99 -11.98 -7.26
C LYS A 39 -2.37 -13.26 -7.81
N ALA A 40 -1.34 -13.16 -8.66
CA ALA A 40 -0.61 -14.34 -9.15
C ALA A 40 0.07 -15.10 -8.00
N MET A 41 0.57 -14.39 -6.98
CA MET A 41 1.14 -15.02 -5.77
C MET A 41 0.06 -15.69 -4.92
N HIS A 42 -1.06 -15.03 -4.68
CA HIS A 42 -2.20 -15.58 -3.95
C HIS A 42 -2.76 -16.83 -4.65
N ASP A 43 -2.88 -16.79 -5.98
CA ASP A 43 -3.44 -17.89 -6.77
C ASP A 43 -2.45 -19.03 -7.08
N GLY A 44 -1.15 -18.88 -6.68
CA GLY A 44 -0.11 -19.90 -6.83
C GLY A 44 0.59 -19.93 -8.20
N PHE A 45 0.32 -18.97 -9.10
CA PHE A 45 1.02 -18.80 -10.37
C PHE A 45 2.43 -18.24 -10.22
N VAL A 46 2.68 -17.58 -9.09
CA VAL A 46 3.98 -17.09 -8.62
C VAL A 46 4.15 -17.56 -7.19
N THR A 47 5.27 -18.15 -6.84
CA THR A 47 5.54 -18.66 -5.49
C THR A 47 6.52 -17.76 -4.74
N ALA A 48 6.38 -17.73 -3.41
CA ALA A 48 7.28 -17.05 -2.48
C ALA A 48 7.79 -18.06 -1.45
N ASP A 49 9.11 -18.32 -1.41
CA ASP A 49 9.77 -19.27 -0.49
C ASP A 49 9.05 -20.63 -0.34
N ASN A 50 8.38 -21.10 -1.40
CA ASN A 50 7.53 -22.30 -1.36
C ASN A 50 6.41 -22.27 -0.31
N ILE A 51 5.94 -21.07 0.08
CA ILE A 51 4.78 -20.90 0.95
C ILE A 51 3.55 -21.48 0.25
N GLN A 52 2.83 -22.35 0.94
CA GLN A 52 1.60 -22.95 0.43
C GLN A 52 0.53 -21.88 0.25
N LYS A 53 -0.30 -22.01 -0.79
CA LYS A 53 -1.35 -21.05 -1.16
C LYS A 53 -2.30 -20.76 0.00
N GLU A 54 -2.67 -21.78 0.78
CA GLU A 54 -3.58 -21.71 1.92
C GLU A 54 -3.04 -20.88 3.09
N LYS A 55 -1.76 -20.53 3.06
CA LYS A 55 -1.06 -19.69 4.05
C LYS A 55 -0.77 -18.29 3.54
N ILE A 56 -1.36 -17.91 2.40
CA ILE A 56 -1.23 -16.59 1.78
C ILE A 56 -2.57 -15.88 1.87
N SER A 57 -2.61 -14.73 2.54
CA SER A 57 -3.77 -13.86 2.60
C SER A 57 -3.57 -12.65 1.68
N TYR A 58 -4.62 -12.27 0.94
CA TYR A 58 -4.61 -11.15 0.01
C TYR A 58 -5.73 -10.16 0.33
N PHE A 59 -5.38 -8.89 0.49
CA PHE A 59 -6.32 -7.81 0.76
C PHE A 59 -6.15 -6.67 -0.24
N ASN A 60 -7.28 -6.16 -0.74
CA ASN A 60 -7.34 -5.06 -1.68
C ASN A 60 -8.19 -3.92 -1.11
N PHE A 61 -7.75 -2.68 -1.30
CA PHE A 61 -8.44 -1.47 -0.82
C PHE A 61 -9.94 -1.43 -1.14
N GLN A 62 -10.36 -1.85 -2.34
CA GLN A 62 -11.75 -1.75 -2.79
C GLN A 62 -12.69 -2.76 -2.10
N THR A 63 -12.15 -3.91 -1.73
CA THR A 63 -12.94 -5.03 -1.17
C THR A 63 -12.73 -5.20 0.34
N PHE A 64 -11.70 -4.56 0.89
CA PHE A 64 -11.28 -4.68 2.26
C PHE A 64 -11.92 -3.59 3.12
N SER A 65 -13.17 -3.80 3.51
CA SER A 65 -13.92 -2.88 4.38
C SER A 65 -14.93 -3.64 5.22
N ILE A 66 -14.87 -3.41 6.52
CA ILE A 66 -15.88 -3.92 7.44
C ILE A 66 -17.19 -3.16 7.23
N LYS A 67 -18.29 -3.90 7.20
CA LYS A 67 -19.64 -3.37 7.12
C LYS A 67 -20.34 -3.48 8.47
N ASN A 68 -21.43 -2.74 8.64
CA ASN A 68 -22.27 -2.90 9.81
C ASN A 68 -22.73 -4.34 9.95
N GLN A 69 -22.58 -4.86 11.16
CA GLN A 69 -22.94 -6.23 11.48
C GLN A 69 -24.45 -6.39 11.60
N LYS A 70 -24.98 -7.56 11.26
CA LYS A 70 -26.37 -7.89 11.46
C LYS A 70 -26.63 -8.20 12.94
N LYS A 71 -27.85 -7.89 13.40
CA LYS A 71 -28.36 -8.39 14.68
C LYS A 71 -28.69 -9.87 14.55
N ILE A 72 -28.09 -10.69 15.38
CA ILE A 72 -28.21 -12.15 15.34
C ILE A 72 -28.52 -12.66 16.74
N ALA A 73 -29.39 -13.66 16.83
CA ALA A 73 -29.65 -14.40 18.06
C ALA A 73 -28.86 -15.72 18.06
N PRO A 74 -28.44 -16.24 19.23
CA PRO A 74 -27.76 -17.53 19.32
C PRO A 74 -28.53 -18.68 18.66
N ARG A 75 -29.88 -18.64 18.68
CA ARG A 75 -30.75 -19.61 18.02
C ARG A 75 -30.51 -19.71 16.50
N ASN A 76 -30.24 -18.60 15.83
CA ASN A 76 -29.99 -18.63 14.39
C ASN A 76 -28.76 -19.47 14.03
N LEU A 77 -27.73 -19.44 14.88
CA LEU A 77 -26.51 -20.24 14.70
C LEU A 77 -26.78 -21.74 14.90
N GLU A 78 -27.65 -22.07 15.84
CA GLU A 78 -28.03 -23.48 16.07
C GLU A 78 -28.89 -24.00 14.93
N ASP A 79 -29.83 -23.21 14.44
CA ASP A 79 -30.66 -23.59 13.29
C ASP A 79 -29.80 -23.85 12.05
N GLU A 80 -28.74 -23.03 11.82
CA GLU A 80 -27.78 -23.23 10.72
C GLU A 80 -26.94 -24.50 10.94
N LYS A 81 -26.42 -24.75 12.14
CA LYS A 81 -25.69 -25.98 12.48
C LYS A 81 -26.59 -27.23 12.34
N MET A 82 -27.85 -27.12 12.76
CA MET A 82 -28.82 -28.19 12.59
C MET A 82 -29.10 -28.49 11.11
N GLN A 83 -29.20 -27.46 10.25
CA GLN A 83 -29.37 -27.67 8.81
C GLN A 83 -28.14 -28.37 8.21
N ALA A 84 -26.93 -27.95 8.58
CA ALA A 84 -25.70 -28.63 8.15
C ALA A 84 -25.66 -30.10 8.60
N TRP A 85 -26.00 -30.35 9.85
CA TRP A 85 -26.13 -31.71 10.39
C TRP A 85 -27.14 -32.57 9.64
N ASN A 86 -28.33 -32.04 9.35
CA ASN A 86 -29.37 -32.76 8.61
C ASN A 86 -28.90 -33.14 7.20
N ILE A 87 -28.10 -32.28 6.52
CA ILE A 87 -27.48 -32.62 5.23
C ILE A 87 -26.49 -33.77 5.40
N LEU A 88 -25.62 -33.72 6.42
CA LEU A 88 -24.67 -34.79 6.70
C LEU A 88 -25.38 -36.13 6.92
N VAL A 89 -26.45 -36.14 7.72
CA VAL A 89 -27.24 -37.36 8.03
C VAL A 89 -28.00 -37.86 6.79
N ALA A 90 -28.64 -36.95 6.05
CA ALA A 90 -29.38 -37.30 4.84
C ALA A 90 -28.48 -37.90 3.74
N GLN A 91 -27.23 -37.47 3.68
CA GLN A 91 -26.25 -37.89 2.68
C GLN A 91 -25.20 -38.87 3.25
N LYS A 92 -25.50 -39.50 4.39
CA LYS A 92 -24.57 -40.38 5.12
C LYS A 92 -23.94 -41.47 4.25
N GLN A 93 -24.69 -42.12 3.39
CA GLN A 93 -24.16 -43.18 2.51
C GLN A 93 -23.11 -42.66 1.52
N GLN A 94 -23.34 -41.47 0.98
CA GLN A 94 -22.39 -40.87 0.04
C GLN A 94 -21.11 -40.43 0.75
N PHE A 95 -21.24 -39.82 1.91
CA PHE A 95 -20.07 -39.46 2.73
C PHE A 95 -19.29 -40.72 3.17
N GLN A 96 -19.97 -41.80 3.56
CA GLN A 96 -19.33 -43.06 3.87
C GLN A 96 -18.53 -43.63 2.70
N SER A 97 -19.06 -43.53 1.47
CA SER A 97 -18.33 -43.96 0.26
C SER A 97 -17.03 -43.16 0.04
N TYR A 98 -17.01 -41.86 0.33
CA TYR A 98 -15.78 -41.08 0.27
C TYR A 98 -14.81 -41.44 1.41
N ASP A 99 -15.32 -41.64 2.63
CA ASP A 99 -14.52 -42.05 3.78
C ASP A 99 -13.82 -43.38 3.53
N ASP A 100 -14.53 -44.35 2.95
CA ASP A 100 -13.98 -45.66 2.61
C ASP A 100 -12.84 -45.54 1.55
N GLN A 101 -13.00 -44.64 0.56
CA GLN A 101 -11.93 -44.36 -0.40
C GLN A 101 -10.70 -43.71 0.25
N VAL A 102 -10.92 -42.78 1.19
CA VAL A 102 -9.82 -42.11 1.92
C VAL A 102 -9.12 -43.12 2.84
N LYS A 103 -9.86 -44.03 3.53
CA LYS A 103 -9.28 -45.07 4.38
C LYS A 103 -8.37 -46.03 3.62
N VAL A 104 -8.64 -46.30 2.36
CA VAL A 104 -7.73 -47.11 1.52
C VAL A 104 -6.36 -46.44 1.39
N ILE A 105 -6.32 -45.10 1.40
CA ILE A 105 -5.07 -44.34 1.25
C ILE A 105 -4.37 -44.14 2.60
N VAL A 106 -5.11 -43.71 3.61
CA VAL A 106 -4.56 -43.33 4.92
C VAL A 106 -4.54 -44.43 5.97
N GLY A 107 -5.20 -45.56 5.69
CA GLY A 107 -5.45 -46.65 6.67
C GLY A 107 -6.50 -46.25 7.71
N ASP A 108 -6.60 -47.02 8.80
CA ASP A 108 -7.52 -46.75 9.92
C ASP A 108 -7.07 -45.59 10.81
N LYS A 109 -6.57 -44.48 10.18
CA LYS A 109 -6.21 -43.29 10.92
C LYS A 109 -7.46 -42.56 11.43
N LYS A 110 -7.33 -42.01 12.63
CA LYS A 110 -8.41 -41.37 13.38
C LYS A 110 -9.01 -40.13 12.68
N TYR A 111 -8.26 -39.48 11.76
CA TYR A 111 -8.64 -38.25 11.09
C TYR A 111 -8.41 -38.38 9.58
N PRO A 112 -9.34 -38.98 8.83
CA PRO A 112 -9.07 -39.35 7.45
C PRO A 112 -8.76 -38.13 6.52
N TYR A 113 -9.41 -36.99 6.76
CA TYR A 113 -9.23 -35.78 5.91
C TYR A 113 -8.17 -34.80 6.39
N ASN A 114 -7.60 -35.01 7.58
CA ASN A 114 -6.55 -34.17 8.16
C ASN A 114 -5.31 -34.99 8.54
N THR A 115 -4.78 -35.74 7.58
CA THR A 115 -3.67 -36.67 7.77
C THR A 115 -2.61 -36.42 6.72
N GLU A 116 -1.33 -36.44 7.12
CA GLU A 116 -0.22 -36.49 6.19
C GLU A 116 -0.19 -37.80 5.44
N VAL A 117 -0.11 -37.74 4.10
CA VAL A 117 -0.04 -38.87 3.19
C VAL A 117 1.29 -38.92 2.47
N LEU A 118 1.69 -40.10 2.04
CA LEU A 118 2.90 -40.30 1.24
C LEU A 118 2.77 -39.54 -0.09
N GLU A 119 3.87 -38.99 -0.61
CA GLU A 119 3.86 -38.20 -1.87
C GLU A 119 3.26 -38.99 -3.04
N GLU A 120 3.48 -40.31 -3.11
CA GLU A 120 2.93 -41.20 -4.14
C GLU A 120 1.38 -41.28 -4.12
N GLN A 121 0.76 -41.02 -2.98
CA GLN A 121 -0.70 -41.10 -2.78
C GLN A 121 -1.37 -39.74 -2.71
N LYS A 122 -0.60 -38.67 -2.67
CA LYS A 122 -1.06 -37.30 -2.44
C LYS A 122 -2.05 -36.83 -3.52
N GLU A 123 -1.78 -37.14 -4.77
CA GLU A 123 -2.65 -36.76 -5.87
C GLU A 123 -4.03 -37.39 -5.76
N ASN A 124 -4.11 -38.70 -5.49
CA ASN A 124 -5.37 -39.41 -5.29
C ASN A 124 -6.15 -38.89 -4.07
N TYR A 125 -5.44 -38.64 -2.96
CA TYR A 125 -6.01 -38.08 -1.75
C TYR A 125 -6.64 -36.71 -1.98
N GLU A 126 -5.93 -35.80 -2.61
CA GLU A 126 -6.44 -34.47 -2.96
C GLU A 126 -7.58 -34.52 -3.99
N GLN A 127 -7.60 -35.51 -4.87
CA GLN A 127 -8.69 -35.71 -5.81
C GLN A 127 -9.98 -36.11 -5.08
N ILE A 128 -9.93 -37.01 -4.09
CA ILE A 128 -11.07 -37.39 -3.25
C ILE A 128 -11.58 -36.19 -2.45
N LYS A 129 -10.67 -35.42 -1.81
CA LYS A 129 -11.04 -34.19 -1.09
C LYS A 129 -11.79 -33.22 -2.00
N LYS A 130 -11.32 -33.01 -3.24
CA LYS A 130 -12.00 -32.17 -4.23
C LYS A 130 -13.40 -32.70 -4.57
N GLN A 131 -13.58 -34.00 -4.71
CA GLN A 131 -14.90 -34.61 -4.95
C GLN A 131 -15.86 -34.34 -3.78
N VAL A 132 -15.41 -34.50 -2.53
CA VAL A 132 -16.19 -34.17 -1.34
C VAL A 132 -16.57 -32.70 -1.30
N LEU A 133 -15.65 -31.80 -1.65
CA LEU A 133 -15.93 -30.35 -1.73
C LEU A 133 -16.97 -30.03 -2.80
N VAL A 134 -16.88 -30.65 -3.98
CA VAL A 134 -17.88 -30.48 -5.05
C VAL A 134 -19.24 -31.02 -4.58
N PHE A 135 -19.26 -32.16 -3.90
CA PHE A 135 -20.49 -32.75 -3.35
C PHE A 135 -21.15 -31.81 -2.32
N ILE A 136 -20.37 -31.28 -1.36
CA ILE A 136 -20.85 -30.30 -0.39
C ILE A 136 -21.40 -29.06 -1.11
N ASN A 137 -20.67 -28.55 -2.10
CA ASN A 137 -21.09 -27.36 -2.85
C ASN A 137 -22.43 -27.57 -3.55
N ASN A 138 -22.66 -28.75 -4.15
CA ASN A 138 -23.92 -29.10 -4.85
C ASN A 138 -25.12 -29.18 -3.91
N HIS A 139 -24.91 -29.58 -2.64
CA HIS A 139 -25.99 -29.73 -1.64
C HIS A 139 -26.19 -28.45 -0.79
N THR A 140 -25.32 -27.46 -0.95
CA THR A 140 -25.35 -26.20 -0.17
C THR A 140 -25.27 -24.96 -1.07
N SER A 141 -25.64 -25.06 -2.36
CA SER A 141 -25.46 -24.00 -3.37
C SER A 141 -26.02 -22.64 -2.95
N ASP A 142 -27.10 -22.62 -2.20
CA ASP A 142 -27.82 -21.41 -1.84
C ASP A 142 -27.45 -20.85 -0.45
N ASN A 143 -26.60 -21.56 0.31
CA ASN A 143 -26.20 -21.11 1.64
C ASN A 143 -24.71 -21.33 1.93
N PRO A 144 -23.89 -20.28 1.76
CA PRO A 144 -22.45 -20.36 1.99
C PRO A 144 -22.09 -20.68 3.45
N LYS A 145 -22.90 -20.25 4.43
CA LYS A 145 -22.66 -20.54 5.86
C LYS A 145 -22.81 -22.03 6.18
N ILE A 146 -23.88 -22.65 5.69
CA ILE A 146 -24.10 -24.12 5.87
C ILE A 146 -22.97 -24.91 5.18
N ARG A 147 -22.56 -24.47 3.98
CA ARG A 147 -21.43 -25.05 3.27
C ARG A 147 -20.18 -25.04 4.12
N LYS A 148 -19.92 -23.93 4.80
CA LYS A 148 -18.74 -23.76 5.64
C LYS A 148 -18.81 -24.64 6.87
N LEU A 149 -19.96 -24.68 7.57
CA LEU A 149 -20.16 -25.55 8.72
C LEU A 149 -19.94 -27.02 8.38
N LEU A 150 -20.37 -27.47 7.19
CA LEU A 150 -20.07 -28.81 6.70
C LEU A 150 -18.58 -29.02 6.42
N LYS A 151 -17.92 -28.05 5.76
CA LYS A 151 -16.48 -28.13 5.49
C LYS A 151 -15.69 -28.25 6.78
N THR A 152 -15.90 -27.35 7.75
CA THR A 152 -15.18 -27.39 9.02
C THR A 152 -15.48 -28.63 9.81
N GLY A 153 -16.74 -29.07 9.89
CA GLY A 153 -17.15 -30.28 10.57
C GLY A 153 -16.55 -31.57 9.98
N ILE A 154 -16.26 -31.58 8.66
CA ILE A 154 -15.72 -32.76 7.96
C ILE A 154 -14.20 -32.71 7.86
N PHE A 155 -13.62 -31.59 7.42
CA PHE A 155 -12.20 -31.52 7.09
C PHE A 155 -11.31 -31.05 8.24
N GLU A 156 -11.84 -30.22 9.14
CA GLU A 156 -11.07 -29.66 10.26
C GLU A 156 -11.34 -30.40 11.59
N SER A 157 -12.39 -31.20 11.65
CA SER A 157 -12.72 -31.95 12.85
C SER A 157 -11.74 -33.09 13.11
N GLU A 158 -11.12 -33.06 14.28
CA GLU A 158 -10.31 -34.16 14.78
C GLU A 158 -11.11 -35.45 15.09
N LYS A 159 -12.45 -35.39 15.06
CA LYS A 159 -13.35 -36.48 15.41
C LYS A 159 -14.33 -36.84 14.30
N TYR A 160 -14.13 -36.32 13.10
CA TYR A 160 -15.03 -36.60 12.00
C TYR A 160 -15.10 -38.11 11.71
N SER A 161 -16.30 -38.64 11.73
CA SER A 161 -16.68 -39.92 11.15
C SER A 161 -18.16 -39.85 10.77
N THR A 162 -18.61 -40.68 9.85
CA THR A 162 -20.02 -40.75 9.48
C THR A 162 -20.91 -41.26 10.62
N GLU A 163 -20.29 -41.74 11.70
CA GLU A 163 -20.97 -42.18 12.93
C GLU A 163 -20.83 -41.19 14.09
N MET A 164 -20.26 -40.01 13.83
CA MET A 164 -20.13 -38.99 14.86
C MET A 164 -21.51 -38.57 15.39
N LEU A 165 -21.54 -38.19 16.66
CA LEU A 165 -22.76 -37.65 17.27
C LEU A 165 -23.00 -36.20 16.86
N GLN A 166 -24.25 -35.76 16.87
CA GLN A 166 -24.64 -34.39 16.60
C GLN A 166 -23.88 -33.37 17.49
N GLU A 167 -23.70 -33.70 18.77
CA GLU A 167 -22.97 -32.87 19.73
C GLU A 167 -21.52 -32.67 19.33
N ASP A 168 -20.86 -33.72 18.84
CA ASP A 168 -19.49 -33.64 18.32
C ASP A 168 -19.44 -32.78 17.05
N PHE A 169 -20.39 -32.97 16.13
CA PHE A 169 -20.48 -32.12 14.93
C PHE A 169 -20.66 -30.64 15.30
N PHE A 170 -21.53 -30.31 16.25
CA PHE A 170 -21.78 -28.95 16.69
C PHE A 170 -20.57 -28.31 17.39
N LYS A 171 -19.76 -29.14 18.07
CA LYS A 171 -18.53 -28.72 18.74
C LYS A 171 -17.44 -28.36 17.73
N PHE A 172 -17.33 -29.13 16.65
CA PHE A 172 -16.25 -29.01 15.67
C PHE A 172 -16.64 -28.20 14.43
N SER A 173 -17.92 -28.06 14.09
CA SER A 173 -18.38 -27.18 13.02
C SER A 173 -18.27 -25.72 13.46
N ASN A 174 -17.35 -25.00 12.86
CA ASN A 174 -17.04 -23.62 13.24
C ASN A 174 -17.42 -22.64 12.13
N TYR A 175 -17.78 -21.43 12.54
CA TYR A 175 -17.84 -20.25 11.68
C TYR A 175 -16.42 -19.69 11.48
N ASN A 176 -15.47 -20.49 11.02
CA ASN A 176 -14.13 -20.02 10.71
C ASN A 176 -14.11 -19.47 9.27
N PRO A 177 -14.45 -18.20 9.05
CA PRO A 177 -14.65 -17.64 7.72
C PRO A 177 -13.33 -17.37 7.03
N ASP A 178 -13.34 -17.43 5.70
CA ASP A 178 -12.30 -16.82 4.91
C ASP A 178 -12.22 -15.33 5.24
N ASP A 179 -11.07 -14.67 5.02
CA ASP A 179 -10.79 -13.32 5.50
C ASP A 179 -11.90 -12.29 5.20
N TYR A 180 -12.58 -12.42 4.05
CA TYR A 180 -13.71 -11.53 3.68
C TYR A 180 -15.01 -11.85 4.44
N GLU A 181 -15.31 -13.13 4.64
CA GLU A 181 -16.49 -13.55 5.38
C GLU A 181 -16.35 -13.20 6.86
N LEU A 182 -15.12 -13.15 7.38
CA LEU A 182 -14.82 -12.72 8.76
C LEU A 182 -15.35 -11.32 9.02
N LEU A 183 -15.09 -10.37 8.11
CA LEU A 183 -15.54 -8.99 8.24
C LEU A 183 -17.07 -8.84 8.21
N GLU A 184 -17.80 -9.80 7.64
CA GLU A 184 -19.26 -9.81 7.56
C GLU A 184 -19.93 -10.61 8.68
N SER A 185 -19.19 -11.50 9.35
CA SER A 185 -19.71 -12.51 10.28
C SER A 185 -19.22 -12.38 11.72
N LEU A 186 -18.73 -11.19 12.10
CA LEU A 186 -18.20 -10.97 13.45
C LEU A 186 -19.22 -11.27 14.56
N SER A 187 -20.50 -10.91 14.35
CA SER A 187 -21.53 -11.14 15.35
C SER A 187 -21.73 -12.63 15.63
N GLU A 188 -21.71 -13.47 14.58
CA GLU A 188 -21.78 -14.92 14.69
C GLU A 188 -20.59 -15.50 15.44
N ILE A 189 -19.39 -15.07 15.09
CA ILE A 189 -18.15 -15.55 15.72
C ILE A 189 -18.12 -15.19 17.21
N PHE A 190 -18.51 -13.98 17.56
CA PHE A 190 -18.53 -13.52 18.95
C PHE A 190 -19.58 -14.28 19.78
N ILE A 191 -20.77 -14.52 19.20
CA ILE A 191 -21.83 -15.33 19.85
C ILE A 191 -21.36 -16.77 20.04
N ASP A 192 -20.80 -17.41 19.00
CA ASP A 192 -20.35 -18.81 19.09
C ASP A 192 -19.23 -18.96 20.14
N TYR A 193 -18.29 -18.02 20.20
CA TYR A 193 -17.23 -18.03 21.21
C TYR A 193 -17.80 -17.83 22.63
N GLN A 194 -18.68 -16.85 22.84
CA GLN A 194 -19.31 -16.60 24.12
C GLN A 194 -20.11 -17.81 24.59
N LYS A 195 -20.83 -18.47 23.68
CA LYS A 195 -21.56 -19.73 23.98
C LYS A 195 -20.59 -20.81 24.44
N LYS A 196 -19.48 -21.03 23.75
CA LYS A 196 -18.44 -22.00 24.14
C LYS A 196 -17.88 -21.70 25.53
N LEU A 197 -17.66 -20.42 25.87
CA LEU A 197 -17.20 -20.01 27.21
C LEU A 197 -18.23 -20.38 28.29
N ILE A 198 -19.50 -20.10 28.04
CA ILE A 198 -20.57 -20.42 29.00
C ILE A 198 -20.66 -21.94 29.22
N ILE A 199 -20.68 -22.71 28.12
CA ILE A 199 -20.74 -24.19 28.20
C ILE A 199 -19.52 -24.74 28.95
N ALA A 200 -18.32 -24.21 28.67
CA ALA A 200 -17.12 -24.65 29.37
C ALA A 200 -17.18 -24.43 30.91
N GLY A 201 -17.88 -23.40 31.35
CA GLY A 201 -18.09 -23.14 32.78
C GLY A 201 -19.23 -23.92 33.44
N LEU A 202 -20.09 -24.60 32.66
CA LEU A 202 -21.14 -25.41 33.23
C LEU A 202 -20.59 -26.72 33.85
N PRO A 203 -21.21 -27.23 34.92
CA PRO A 203 -20.88 -28.55 35.47
C PRO A 203 -21.01 -29.66 34.43
N LYS A 204 -20.19 -30.70 34.51
CA LYS A 204 -20.26 -31.87 33.59
C LYS A 204 -21.64 -32.53 33.55
N LYS A 205 -22.33 -32.58 34.69
CA LYS A 205 -23.70 -33.11 34.78
C LYS A 205 -24.72 -32.34 33.92
N ASP A 206 -24.41 -31.07 33.61
CA ASP A 206 -25.26 -30.19 32.84
C ASP A 206 -24.69 -29.98 31.40
N GLY A 207 -23.83 -30.91 30.95
CA GLY A 207 -23.22 -30.89 29.61
C GLY A 207 -22.03 -29.96 29.45
N GLY A 208 -21.48 -29.43 30.55
CA GLY A 208 -20.33 -28.54 30.56
C GLY A 208 -18.97 -29.24 30.65
N GLU A 209 -17.90 -28.48 30.69
CA GLU A 209 -16.52 -28.95 30.88
C GLU A 209 -16.04 -28.79 32.33
N ASP A 210 -16.80 -28.08 33.15
CA ASP A 210 -16.52 -27.82 34.58
C ASP A 210 -15.19 -27.07 34.82
N PHE A 211 -14.91 -26.08 33.95
CA PHE A 211 -13.71 -25.25 34.06
C PHE A 211 -13.78 -24.33 35.27
N SER A 212 -12.67 -24.16 35.94
CA SER A 212 -12.49 -23.17 37.01
C SER A 212 -12.57 -21.72 36.48
N ASP A 213 -12.87 -20.80 37.38
CA ASP A 213 -12.89 -19.35 37.02
C ASP A 213 -11.57 -18.89 36.41
N GLU A 214 -10.42 -19.43 36.86
CA GLU A 214 -9.11 -19.09 36.30
C GLU A 214 -8.95 -19.58 34.84
N GLU A 215 -9.42 -20.77 34.53
CA GLU A 215 -9.40 -21.33 33.17
C GLU A 215 -10.34 -20.57 32.24
N LEU A 216 -11.52 -20.19 32.73
CA LEU A 216 -12.47 -19.35 31.99
C LEU A 216 -11.90 -17.96 31.74
N LEU A 217 -11.21 -17.35 32.72
CA LEU A 217 -10.55 -16.05 32.55
C LEU A 217 -9.46 -16.11 31.47
N LYS A 218 -8.59 -17.13 31.49
CA LYS A 218 -7.57 -17.35 30.46
C LYS A 218 -8.16 -17.51 29.06
N ARG A 219 -9.31 -18.19 28.93
CA ARG A 219 -10.03 -18.32 27.66
C ARG A 219 -10.65 -16.99 27.23
N LYS A 220 -11.21 -16.20 28.16
CA LYS A 220 -11.77 -14.88 27.90
C LYS A 220 -10.71 -13.91 27.39
N GLU A 221 -9.49 -13.96 27.91
CA GLU A 221 -8.35 -13.18 27.41
C GLU A 221 -7.97 -13.51 25.97
N LYS A 222 -8.24 -14.74 25.53
CA LYS A 222 -8.02 -15.21 24.16
C LYS A 222 -9.26 -15.08 23.26
N SER A 223 -10.30 -14.39 23.73
CA SER A 223 -11.52 -14.20 22.95
C SER A 223 -11.26 -13.33 21.69
N PRO A 224 -12.09 -13.51 20.64
CA PRO A 224 -11.96 -12.71 19.42
C PRO A 224 -12.02 -11.20 19.69
N TRP A 225 -12.90 -10.75 20.58
CA TRP A 225 -12.99 -9.33 20.94
C TRP A 225 -11.77 -8.83 21.73
N SER A 226 -11.21 -9.64 22.62
CA SER A 226 -9.99 -9.27 23.35
C SER A 226 -8.80 -9.14 22.40
N PHE A 227 -8.68 -10.05 21.43
CA PHE A 227 -7.66 -10.00 20.41
C PHE A 227 -7.81 -8.76 19.52
N VAL A 228 -9.02 -8.49 19.00
CA VAL A 228 -9.29 -7.33 18.15
C VAL A 228 -8.99 -6.02 18.90
N ASN A 229 -9.42 -5.92 20.17
CA ASN A 229 -9.16 -4.74 20.99
C ASN A 229 -7.66 -4.53 21.25
N LYS A 230 -6.90 -5.62 21.46
CA LYS A 230 -5.44 -5.54 21.56
C LYS A 230 -4.80 -5.04 20.26
N MET A 231 -5.31 -5.48 19.10
CA MET A 231 -4.83 -4.97 17.82
C MET A 231 -5.20 -3.51 17.61
N PHE A 232 -6.38 -3.07 18.08
CA PHE A 232 -6.73 -1.65 18.05
C PHE A 232 -5.74 -0.81 18.87
N ASP A 233 -5.27 -1.29 20.02
CA ASP A 233 -4.23 -0.64 20.79
C ASP A 233 -2.91 -0.51 19.99
N GLU A 234 -2.49 -1.57 19.31
CA GLU A 234 -1.28 -1.56 18.47
C GLU A 234 -1.39 -0.59 17.28
N PHE A 235 -2.60 -0.39 16.74
CA PHE A 235 -2.89 0.59 15.69
C PHE A 235 -3.13 2.01 16.21
N ASN A 236 -3.06 2.24 17.52
CA ASN A 236 -3.43 3.52 18.16
C ASN A 236 -4.89 3.94 17.86
N LEU A 237 -5.80 2.98 17.80
CA LEU A 237 -7.23 3.25 17.65
C LEU A 237 -7.89 3.30 19.03
N LEU A 238 -8.67 4.34 19.29
CA LEU A 238 -9.38 4.51 20.57
C LEU A 238 -10.65 3.65 20.67
N HIS A 239 -11.07 3.09 19.55
CA HIS A 239 -12.26 2.26 19.47
C HIS A 239 -12.08 0.92 20.19
N ARG A 240 -13.22 0.36 20.64
CA ARG A 240 -13.31 -1.01 21.18
C ARG A 240 -14.49 -1.73 20.53
N VAL A 241 -14.33 -3.00 20.22
CA VAL A 241 -15.46 -3.82 19.78
C VAL A 241 -16.32 -4.22 20.96
N THR A 242 -17.63 -4.10 20.82
CA THR A 242 -18.58 -4.65 21.80
C THR A 242 -18.58 -6.17 21.76
N TYR A 243 -19.00 -6.82 22.85
CA TYR A 243 -19.05 -8.29 22.93
C TYR A 243 -20.37 -8.76 23.55
N PRO A 244 -20.81 -10.02 23.24
CA PRO A 244 -22.05 -10.55 23.79
C PRO A 244 -21.97 -10.73 25.31
N ARG A 245 -23.00 -10.26 26.03
CA ARG A 245 -23.09 -10.38 27.50
C ARG A 245 -24.15 -11.40 27.90
N PHE A 246 -24.28 -12.51 27.16
CA PHE A 246 -25.18 -13.60 27.52
C PHE A 246 -24.66 -14.39 28.72
N ASN A 247 -25.58 -14.90 29.52
CA ASN A 247 -25.29 -15.79 30.62
C ASN A 247 -25.93 -17.21 30.38
N ALA A 248 -25.71 -18.16 31.30
CA ALA A 248 -26.22 -19.50 31.14
C ALA A 248 -27.77 -19.56 31.08
N SER A 249 -28.48 -18.67 31.83
CA SER A 249 -29.95 -18.62 31.78
C SER A 249 -30.46 -18.07 30.45
N ASP A 250 -29.72 -17.15 29.83
CA ASP A 250 -30.06 -16.64 28.48
C ASP A 250 -29.97 -17.76 27.43
N LEU A 251 -29.03 -18.70 27.59
CA LEU A 251 -28.87 -19.83 26.71
C LEU A 251 -29.98 -20.90 26.90
N ILE A 252 -30.58 -21.00 28.08
CA ILE A 252 -31.60 -22.03 28.43
C ILE A 252 -33.03 -21.54 28.16
N GLN A 253 -33.30 -20.22 28.34
CA GLN A 253 -34.65 -19.65 28.33
C GLN A 253 -35.13 -19.05 27.01
N ASN A 254 -34.71 -19.48 25.87
CA ASN A 254 -35.05 -18.91 24.57
C ASN A 254 -34.11 -17.78 24.09
N TYR A 255 -32.99 -18.08 23.66
CA TYR A 255 -32.09 -17.49 22.66
C TYR A 255 -32.61 -16.32 21.82
N SER A 256 -33.52 -15.49 22.33
CA SER A 256 -34.12 -14.39 21.59
C SER A 256 -33.35 -13.06 21.71
N SER A 257 -32.40 -12.99 22.66
CA SER A 257 -31.54 -11.81 22.83
C SER A 257 -30.64 -11.67 21.62
N GLN A 258 -30.90 -10.63 20.83
CA GLN A 258 -30.10 -10.31 19.66
C GLN A 258 -28.85 -9.56 20.05
N PHE A 259 -27.72 -9.92 19.43
CA PHE A 259 -26.46 -9.23 19.54
C PHE A 259 -25.99 -8.75 18.17
N GLN A 260 -25.35 -7.59 18.15
CA GLN A 260 -24.70 -7.00 17.02
C GLN A 260 -23.35 -6.44 17.48
N VAL A 261 -22.27 -6.82 16.82
CA VAL A 261 -20.98 -6.17 17.08
C VAL A 261 -21.05 -4.73 16.63
N ARG A 262 -20.73 -3.83 17.53
CA ARG A 262 -20.55 -2.40 17.30
C ARG A 262 -19.19 -1.98 17.80
N LEU A 263 -18.82 -0.77 17.52
CA LEU A 263 -17.69 -0.10 18.14
C LEU A 263 -18.20 0.76 19.31
N GLU A 264 -17.34 0.91 20.30
CA GLU A 264 -17.54 1.79 21.45
C GLU A 264 -16.36 2.73 21.57
N ILE A 265 -16.60 4.02 21.76
CA ILE A 265 -15.62 5.05 22.12
C ILE A 265 -16.23 5.93 23.22
N GLU A 266 -15.50 6.12 24.32
CA GLU A 266 -15.94 6.95 25.46
C GLU A 266 -17.36 6.59 25.98
N ASN A 267 -17.73 5.30 25.92
CA ASN A 267 -19.04 4.72 26.27
C ASN A 267 -20.18 5.07 25.28
N GLU A 268 -19.88 5.53 24.09
CA GLU A 268 -20.86 5.71 23.01
C GLU A 268 -20.70 4.63 21.95
N ASP A 269 -21.81 4.02 21.55
CA ASP A 269 -21.84 3.03 20.46
C ASP A 269 -21.73 3.74 19.10
N ILE A 270 -20.82 3.26 18.27
CA ILE A 270 -20.58 3.75 16.91
C ILE A 270 -20.73 2.59 15.92
N ASP A 271 -21.40 2.83 14.81
CA ASP A 271 -21.49 1.87 13.72
C ASP A 271 -20.19 1.88 12.88
N PHE A 272 -19.81 0.72 12.31
CA PHE A 272 -18.60 0.64 11.47
C PHE A 272 -18.68 1.54 10.23
N GLU A 273 -19.88 1.85 9.76
CA GLU A 273 -20.07 2.74 8.62
C GLU A 273 -19.80 4.21 8.94
N ASP A 274 -19.80 4.59 10.21
CA ASP A 274 -19.51 5.96 10.66
C ASP A 274 -18.01 6.24 10.77
N LEU A 275 -17.17 5.21 10.73
CA LEU A 275 -15.71 5.36 10.72
C LEU A 275 -15.22 6.08 9.47
N SER A 276 -14.14 6.84 9.60
CA SER A 276 -13.39 7.34 8.46
C SER A 276 -12.84 6.17 7.60
N SER A 277 -12.55 6.43 6.33
CA SER A 277 -12.00 5.39 5.43
C SER A 277 -10.73 4.76 5.97
N GLY A 278 -9.85 5.54 6.60
CA GLY A 278 -8.61 5.06 7.20
C GLY A 278 -8.86 4.16 8.41
N GLU A 279 -9.74 4.56 9.32
CA GLU A 279 -10.12 3.74 10.48
C GLU A 279 -10.76 2.43 10.05
N LYS A 280 -11.66 2.45 9.04
CA LYS A 280 -12.25 1.24 8.47
C LYS A 280 -11.19 0.23 8.02
N ILE A 281 -10.13 0.69 7.34
CA ILE A 281 -9.05 -0.17 6.88
C ILE A 281 -8.27 -0.76 8.06
N LEU A 282 -7.87 0.07 9.01
CA LEU A 282 -7.10 -0.40 10.17
C LEU A 282 -7.93 -1.34 11.06
N CYS A 283 -9.21 -1.04 11.29
CA CYS A 283 -10.13 -1.94 11.99
C CYS A 283 -10.30 -3.27 11.23
N SER A 284 -10.49 -3.21 9.91
CA SER A 284 -10.61 -4.41 9.08
C SER A 284 -9.35 -5.27 9.16
N LEU A 285 -8.17 -4.65 9.07
CA LEU A 285 -6.90 -5.36 9.19
C LEU A 285 -6.73 -6.00 10.58
N ALA A 286 -7.07 -5.27 11.66
CA ALA A 286 -7.02 -5.79 13.02
C ALA A 286 -7.93 -7.02 13.21
N ILE A 287 -9.11 -6.99 12.63
CA ILE A 287 -10.09 -8.08 12.71
C ILE A 287 -9.63 -9.31 11.92
N THR A 288 -9.11 -9.11 10.70
CA THR A 288 -8.63 -10.21 9.86
C THR A 288 -7.38 -10.91 10.42
N MET A 289 -6.69 -10.27 11.35
CA MET A 289 -5.62 -10.93 12.10
C MET A 289 -6.14 -11.96 13.11
N TYR A 290 -7.43 -11.90 13.45
CA TYR A 290 -8.03 -12.91 14.29
C TYR A 290 -8.25 -14.20 13.50
N GLN A 291 -7.61 -15.28 13.92
CA GLN A 291 -7.87 -16.63 13.47
C GLN A 291 -8.17 -17.51 14.69
N ASP A 292 -9.11 -18.40 14.56
CA ASP A 292 -9.66 -19.23 15.66
C ASP A 292 -8.60 -20.04 16.44
N ASN A 293 -7.44 -20.25 15.81
CA ASN A 293 -6.25 -20.79 16.45
C ASN A 293 -5.16 -19.71 16.44
N VAL A 294 -5.05 -19.00 17.51
CA VAL A 294 -4.11 -17.89 17.80
C VAL A 294 -2.62 -18.18 17.47
N SER A 295 -2.30 -19.35 16.98
CA SER A 295 -0.93 -19.78 16.67
C SER A 295 -0.52 -19.63 15.20
N SER A 296 -1.37 -19.18 14.29
CA SER A 296 -0.97 -19.10 12.88
C SER A 296 -1.42 -17.83 12.18
N PHE A 297 -0.61 -16.77 12.30
CA PHE A 297 -0.61 -15.71 11.30
C PHE A 297 -0.43 -16.33 9.89
N PRO A 298 -0.99 -15.70 8.83
CA PRO A 298 -0.65 -16.10 7.48
C PRO A 298 0.88 -16.06 7.33
N LYS A 299 1.47 -16.97 6.57
CA LYS A 299 2.91 -16.94 6.32
C LYS A 299 3.29 -15.82 5.36
N LEU A 300 2.35 -15.36 4.54
CA LEU A 300 2.51 -14.24 3.63
C LEU A 300 1.22 -13.42 3.58
N LEU A 301 1.34 -12.14 3.86
CA LEU A 301 0.28 -11.16 3.78
C LEU A 301 0.52 -10.24 2.58
N LEU A 302 -0.42 -10.18 1.66
CA LEU A 302 -0.39 -9.36 0.46
C LEU A 302 -1.41 -8.23 0.61
N LEU A 303 -0.92 -7.00 0.68
CA LEU A 303 -1.70 -5.79 0.87
C LEU A 303 -1.66 -4.95 -0.41
N ASP A 304 -2.81 -4.74 -1.06
CA ASP A 304 -2.90 -4.08 -2.35
C ASP A 304 -3.61 -2.72 -2.21
N GLU A 305 -2.84 -1.64 -2.21
CA GLU A 305 -3.29 -0.25 -2.14
C GLU A 305 -4.12 0.10 -0.89
N ILE A 306 -3.95 -0.61 0.22
CA ILE A 306 -4.72 -0.36 1.45
C ILE A 306 -4.40 0.98 2.11
N ASP A 307 -3.26 1.57 1.77
CA ASP A 307 -2.78 2.86 2.28
C ASP A 307 -3.30 4.08 1.50
N ALA A 308 -4.04 3.86 0.40
CA ALA A 308 -4.49 4.92 -0.51
C ALA A 308 -5.37 5.99 0.16
N SER A 309 -6.11 5.65 1.21
CA SER A 309 -6.98 6.58 1.96
C SER A 309 -6.48 6.86 3.39
N LEU A 310 -5.27 6.41 3.75
CA LEU A 310 -4.73 6.63 5.08
C LEU A 310 -4.06 8.01 5.20
N HIS A 311 -4.34 8.69 6.32
CA HIS A 311 -3.57 9.87 6.71
C HIS A 311 -2.11 9.46 7.03
N PRO A 312 -1.09 10.33 6.82
CA PRO A 312 0.32 10.01 7.09
C PRO A 312 0.60 9.39 8.46
N SER A 313 -0.07 9.84 9.53
CA SER A 313 0.04 9.25 10.86
C SER A 313 -0.47 7.81 10.93
N MET A 314 -1.56 7.50 10.20
CA MET A 314 -2.11 6.15 10.11
C MET A 314 -1.21 5.22 9.28
N ILE A 315 -0.56 5.74 8.23
CA ILE A 315 0.46 4.99 7.47
C ILE A 315 1.62 4.62 8.40
N GLN A 316 2.08 5.56 9.24
CA GLN A 316 3.12 5.26 10.21
C GLN A 316 2.70 4.14 11.19
N ASN A 317 1.46 4.18 11.68
CA ASN A 317 0.91 3.13 12.55
C ASN A 317 0.84 1.78 11.82
N LEU A 318 0.37 1.77 10.58
CA LEU A 318 0.35 0.56 9.73
C LEU A 318 1.76 -0.03 9.59
N LEU A 319 2.76 0.77 9.24
CA LEU A 319 4.14 0.33 9.10
C LEU A 319 4.73 -0.19 10.41
N ASN A 320 4.40 0.44 11.53
CA ASN A 320 4.80 0.00 12.86
C ASN A 320 4.20 -1.37 13.20
N VAL A 321 2.90 -1.57 12.93
CA VAL A 321 2.24 -2.86 13.15
C VAL A 321 2.81 -3.94 12.24
N VAL A 322 3.05 -3.63 10.96
CA VAL A 322 3.72 -4.59 10.05
C VAL A 322 5.04 -5.07 10.64
N ASN A 323 5.89 -4.17 11.11
CA ASN A 323 7.20 -4.53 11.64
C ASN A 323 7.13 -5.20 13.04
N ASN A 324 6.28 -4.70 13.93
CA ASN A 324 6.27 -5.10 15.33
C ASN A 324 5.33 -6.28 15.62
N VAL A 325 4.32 -6.50 14.78
CA VAL A 325 3.36 -7.58 14.96
C VAL A 325 3.56 -8.65 13.89
N PHE A 326 3.40 -8.34 12.60
CA PHE A 326 3.44 -9.36 11.55
C PHE A 326 4.83 -9.99 11.42
N ILE A 327 5.86 -9.18 11.19
CA ILE A 327 7.23 -9.70 10.97
C ILE A 327 7.76 -10.46 12.20
N LYS A 328 7.48 -9.96 13.42
CA LYS A 328 7.89 -10.66 14.65
C LYS A 328 7.19 -12.01 14.87
N ASN A 329 6.02 -12.22 14.26
CA ASN A 329 5.29 -13.47 14.31
C ASN A 329 5.51 -14.33 13.04
N ASP A 330 6.66 -14.15 12.36
CA ASP A 330 7.07 -14.92 11.17
C ASP A 330 6.07 -14.82 10.00
N CYS A 331 5.31 -13.72 9.93
CA CYS A 331 4.45 -13.38 8.81
C CYS A 331 5.17 -12.41 7.87
N LYS A 332 5.44 -12.82 6.65
CA LYS A 332 6.02 -11.96 5.62
C LYS A 332 4.96 -11.05 5.03
N VAL A 333 5.34 -9.82 4.67
CA VAL A 333 4.37 -8.82 4.19
C VAL A 333 4.85 -8.17 2.89
N ILE A 334 3.99 -8.11 1.90
CA ILE A 334 4.18 -7.33 0.67
C ILE A 334 3.06 -6.30 0.58
N LEU A 335 3.42 -5.02 0.59
CA LEU A 335 2.50 -3.91 0.39
C LEU A 335 2.70 -3.32 -1.00
N ALA A 336 1.71 -3.43 -1.88
CA ALA A 336 1.70 -2.69 -3.13
C ALA A 336 1.08 -1.32 -2.92
N THR A 337 1.75 -0.26 -3.37
CA THR A 337 1.31 1.12 -3.13
C THR A 337 1.62 2.04 -4.32
N HIS A 338 0.85 3.11 -4.38
CA HIS A 338 1.11 4.32 -5.16
C HIS A 338 1.35 5.56 -4.27
N SER A 339 1.37 5.39 -2.93
CA SER A 339 1.50 6.49 -1.98
C SER A 339 2.96 6.94 -1.81
N PRO A 340 3.33 8.16 -2.20
CA PRO A 340 4.65 8.71 -1.90
C PRO A 340 4.93 8.81 -0.40
N THR A 341 3.89 9.02 0.41
CA THR A 341 4.01 9.07 1.87
C THR A 341 4.44 7.73 2.44
N THR A 342 3.85 6.62 1.97
CA THR A 342 4.24 5.27 2.38
C THR A 342 5.71 5.00 2.02
N VAL A 343 6.12 5.43 0.81
CA VAL A 343 7.52 5.30 0.37
C VAL A 343 8.47 6.15 1.22
N ALA A 344 8.08 7.38 1.55
CA ALA A 344 8.89 8.28 2.39
C ALA A 344 9.05 7.78 3.83
N LEU A 345 8.05 7.07 4.38
CA LEU A 345 8.07 6.48 5.71
C LEU A 345 8.67 5.06 5.75
N ALA A 346 8.92 4.45 4.59
CA ALA A 346 9.45 3.11 4.48
C ALA A 346 10.91 2.99 4.94
N SER A 347 11.27 1.84 5.50
CA SER A 347 12.66 1.56 5.85
C SER A 347 13.52 1.38 4.60
N GLU A 348 14.77 1.84 4.66
CA GLU A 348 15.71 1.72 3.57
C GLU A 348 15.92 0.25 3.14
N GLY A 349 15.86 0.01 1.84
CA GLY A 349 16.01 -1.30 1.23
C GLY A 349 14.76 -2.20 1.26
N ALA A 350 13.59 -1.70 1.71
CA ALA A 350 12.31 -2.40 1.59
C ALA A 350 11.59 -2.11 0.25
N LEU A 351 12.10 -1.21 -0.58
CA LEU A 351 11.45 -0.68 -1.77
C LEU A 351 11.85 -1.45 -3.03
N PHE A 352 10.84 -1.89 -3.80
CA PHE A 352 11.02 -2.63 -5.04
C PHE A 352 10.08 -2.08 -6.13
N GLU A 353 10.66 -1.73 -7.27
CA GLU A 353 9.91 -1.30 -8.45
C GLU A 353 9.40 -2.50 -9.24
N ILE A 354 8.12 -2.50 -9.59
CA ILE A 354 7.51 -3.43 -10.53
C ILE A 354 7.54 -2.79 -11.93
N GLN A 355 8.42 -3.28 -12.80
CA GLN A 355 8.66 -2.70 -14.12
C GLN A 355 7.60 -3.14 -15.13
N LYS A 356 7.12 -2.19 -15.95
CA LYS A 356 6.18 -2.46 -17.04
C LYS A 356 6.91 -3.13 -18.21
N GLY A 357 6.38 -4.26 -18.69
CA GLY A 357 6.83 -4.91 -19.95
C GLY A 357 8.19 -5.59 -19.93
N LYS A 358 9.01 -5.43 -18.90
CA LYS A 358 10.31 -6.12 -18.78
C LYS A 358 10.14 -7.48 -18.11
N GLN A 359 10.51 -8.55 -18.83
CA GLN A 359 10.35 -9.92 -18.34
C GLN A 359 11.56 -10.40 -17.52
N GLU A 360 12.79 -9.96 -17.85
CA GLU A 360 13.99 -10.43 -17.13
C GLU A 360 14.16 -9.81 -15.75
N GLN A 361 13.82 -8.54 -15.59
CA GLN A 361 13.92 -7.82 -14.31
C GLN A 361 12.59 -7.19 -13.92
N LYS A 362 11.57 -8.02 -13.67
CA LYS A 362 10.24 -7.53 -13.30
C LYS A 362 10.23 -6.83 -11.95
N ILE A 363 11.00 -7.31 -10.99
CA ILE A 363 11.12 -6.80 -9.62
C ILE A 363 12.54 -6.26 -9.46
N ARG A 364 12.68 -4.96 -9.27
CA ARG A 364 13.97 -4.29 -9.11
C ARG A 364 14.02 -3.52 -7.80
N LYS A 365 15.07 -3.74 -7.01
CA LYS A 365 15.34 -2.91 -5.83
C LYS A 365 15.58 -1.45 -6.25
N ILE A 366 15.00 -0.51 -5.53
CA ILE A 366 15.07 0.92 -5.84
C ILE A 366 15.42 1.72 -4.59
N SER A 367 16.11 2.84 -4.75
CA SER A 367 16.37 3.77 -3.65
C SER A 367 15.10 4.55 -3.28
N GLN A 368 15.03 5.07 -2.05
CA GLN A 368 13.88 5.87 -1.61
C GLN A 368 13.71 7.14 -2.47
N ALA A 369 14.82 7.80 -2.83
CA ALA A 369 14.80 8.99 -3.69
C ALA A 369 14.25 8.67 -5.08
N ASP A 370 14.73 7.60 -5.73
CA ASP A 370 14.23 7.19 -7.04
C ASP A 370 12.77 6.72 -6.98
N ALA A 371 12.37 6.06 -5.89
CA ALA A 371 11.01 5.61 -5.68
C ALA A 371 10.03 6.78 -5.53
N ILE A 372 10.41 7.82 -4.75
CA ILE A 372 9.65 9.06 -4.65
C ILE A 372 9.59 9.74 -6.02
N ASN A 373 10.69 9.84 -6.74
CA ASN A 373 10.71 10.40 -8.09
C ASN A 373 9.78 9.64 -9.05
N LEU A 374 9.81 8.31 -9.03
CA LEU A 374 8.96 7.47 -9.88
C LEU A 374 7.46 7.67 -9.61
N LEU A 375 7.07 7.76 -8.34
CA LEU A 375 5.65 7.94 -7.95
C LEU A 375 5.21 9.39 -8.08
N SER A 376 6.12 10.33 -8.01
CA SER A 376 5.85 11.75 -7.94
C SER A 376 6.02 12.46 -9.28
N GLU A 377 6.11 11.76 -10.43
CA GLU A 377 6.01 12.42 -11.75
C GLU A 377 4.79 13.37 -11.87
N GLY A 378 3.89 13.36 -10.86
CA GLY A 378 2.80 14.32 -10.69
C GLY A 378 2.73 15.01 -9.32
N ILE A 379 3.50 14.57 -8.30
CA ILE A 379 3.42 15.04 -6.90
C ILE A 379 4.69 15.75 -6.42
N ILE A 380 5.81 15.64 -7.14
CA ILE A 380 7.04 16.44 -6.88
C ILE A 380 6.71 17.93 -6.77
N THR A 381 5.67 18.35 -7.46
CA THR A 381 5.08 19.67 -7.35
C THR A 381 4.65 20.04 -5.93
N PHE A 382 4.06 19.10 -5.16
CA PHE A 382 3.55 19.40 -3.82
C PHE A 382 4.68 19.44 -2.78
N GLU A 383 5.62 18.50 -2.84
CA GLU A 383 6.77 18.45 -1.92
C GLU A 383 7.72 19.61 -2.15
N LYS A 384 7.89 20.03 -3.42
CA LYS A 384 8.68 21.20 -3.77
C LYS A 384 7.94 22.50 -3.52
N GLY A 385 6.61 22.52 -3.63
CA GLY A 385 5.81 23.61 -3.09
C GLY A 385 6.02 23.79 -1.58
N LEU A 386 6.11 22.69 -0.83
CA LEU A 386 6.46 22.71 0.61
C LEU A 386 7.93 23.12 0.84
N LYS A 387 8.86 22.72 -0.02
CA LYS A 387 10.26 23.15 0.04
C LYS A 387 10.37 24.64 -0.26
N ILE A 388 9.68 25.12 -1.30
CA ILE A 388 9.57 26.54 -1.62
C ILE A 388 8.99 27.31 -0.44
N GLN A 389 7.95 26.81 0.23
CA GLN A 389 7.38 27.42 1.44
C GLN A 389 8.36 27.50 2.61
N LYS A 390 9.20 26.47 2.81
CA LYS A 390 10.26 26.48 3.82
C LYS A 390 11.37 27.47 3.53
N ASP A 391 11.67 27.68 2.26
CA ASP A 391 12.75 28.55 1.80
C ASP A 391 12.30 30.02 1.63
N ILE A 392 11.00 30.32 1.84
CA ILE A 392 10.50 31.70 1.82
C ILE A 392 11.15 32.52 2.93
N ASP A 393 11.83 33.58 2.54
CA ASP A 393 12.35 34.57 3.49
C ASP A 393 11.31 35.68 3.75
N SER A 394 10.71 35.66 4.93
CA SER A 394 9.69 36.63 5.33
C SER A 394 10.21 38.09 5.41
N THR A 395 11.52 38.28 5.45
CA THR A 395 12.14 39.61 5.48
C THR A 395 12.29 40.24 4.10
N LYS A 396 12.15 39.43 3.02
CA LYS A 396 12.30 39.86 1.64
C LYS A 396 10.95 40.19 0.99
N ASN A 397 10.93 41.21 0.15
CA ASN A 397 9.71 41.71 -0.50
C ASN A 397 9.28 40.85 -1.69
N LEU A 398 10.23 40.23 -2.40
CA LEU A 398 9.99 39.40 -3.57
C LEU A 398 10.73 38.07 -3.46
N GLN A 399 10.01 36.97 -3.72
CA GLN A 399 10.55 35.62 -3.80
C GLN A 399 10.67 35.25 -5.29
N ILE A 400 11.86 34.90 -5.74
CA ILE A 400 12.12 34.50 -7.14
C ILE A 400 12.30 32.99 -7.15
N VAL A 401 11.44 32.25 -7.87
CA VAL A 401 11.52 30.81 -8.01
C VAL A 401 12.01 30.46 -9.41
N THR A 402 13.10 29.72 -9.51
CA THR A 402 13.77 29.42 -10.78
C THR A 402 13.58 27.98 -11.22
N GLU A 403 13.77 27.73 -12.51
CA GLU A 403 13.85 26.35 -13.04
C GLU A 403 15.20 25.74 -12.66
N GLY A 404 15.16 24.52 -12.05
CA GLY A 404 16.34 23.70 -11.79
C GLY A 404 17.51 24.45 -11.11
N ASN A 405 18.73 24.20 -11.60
CA ASN A 405 19.98 24.75 -11.05
C ASN A 405 20.28 26.17 -11.55
N ASN A 406 19.30 26.92 -12.05
CA ASN A 406 19.47 28.25 -12.59
C ASN A 406 19.73 29.33 -11.54
N THR A 407 19.51 29.00 -10.26
CA THR A 407 19.70 29.92 -9.13
C THR A 407 21.04 30.60 -9.17
N GLU A 408 22.15 29.88 -9.31
CA GLU A 408 23.50 30.44 -9.28
C GLU A 408 23.81 31.31 -10.50
N HIS A 409 23.25 30.98 -11.67
CA HIS A 409 23.35 31.82 -12.86
C HIS A 409 22.63 33.17 -12.68
N ILE A 410 21.42 33.13 -12.11
CA ILE A 410 20.61 34.33 -11.86
C ILE A 410 21.23 35.18 -10.74
N GLU A 411 21.71 34.55 -9.67
CA GLU A 411 22.42 35.22 -8.58
C GLU A 411 23.64 35.97 -9.13
N LYS A 412 24.46 35.30 -9.94
CA LYS A 412 25.64 35.93 -10.54
C LYS A 412 25.28 37.08 -11.49
N ALA A 413 24.24 36.91 -12.30
CA ALA A 413 23.76 37.97 -13.18
C ALA A 413 23.27 39.19 -12.39
N ILE A 414 22.52 38.99 -11.30
CA ILE A 414 22.06 40.09 -10.44
C ILE A 414 23.22 40.72 -9.69
N GLU A 415 24.20 39.95 -9.21
CA GLU A 415 25.42 40.46 -8.58
C GLU A 415 26.15 41.48 -9.50
N VAL A 416 26.29 41.11 -10.78
CA VAL A 416 27.01 41.94 -11.75
C VAL A 416 26.18 43.13 -12.25
N LEU A 417 24.87 42.93 -12.49
CA LEU A 417 24.00 43.94 -13.09
C LEU A 417 23.40 44.93 -12.08
N ASP A 418 23.02 44.45 -10.89
CA ASP A 418 22.46 45.26 -9.80
C ASP A 418 22.46 44.52 -8.45
N SER A 419 23.59 44.56 -7.76
CA SER A 419 23.74 43.90 -6.45
C SER A 419 22.85 44.47 -5.34
N THR A 420 22.28 45.66 -5.52
CA THR A 420 21.41 46.31 -4.52
C THR A 420 20.10 45.56 -4.33
N LEU A 421 19.67 44.77 -5.31
CA LEU A 421 18.43 43.98 -5.27
C LEU A 421 18.46 42.90 -4.20
N PHE A 422 19.62 42.35 -3.83
CA PHE A 422 19.72 41.31 -2.80
C PHE A 422 19.17 41.73 -1.43
N GLY A 423 19.09 43.03 -1.16
CA GLY A 423 18.42 43.53 0.03
C GLY A 423 16.93 43.18 0.11
N GLN A 424 16.25 43.05 -1.04
CA GLN A 424 14.80 42.96 -1.15
C GLN A 424 14.28 41.63 -1.74
N ILE A 425 15.17 40.85 -2.37
CA ILE A 425 14.78 39.59 -3.03
C ILE A 425 15.36 38.37 -2.31
N LYS A 426 14.69 37.26 -2.46
CA LYS A 426 15.20 35.91 -2.18
C LYS A 426 15.07 35.07 -3.43
N ILE A 427 16.15 34.40 -3.84
CA ILE A 427 16.13 33.43 -4.93
C ILE A 427 15.99 32.06 -4.34
N ILE A 428 15.07 31.28 -4.87
CA ILE A 428 14.68 29.93 -4.39
C ILE A 428 14.88 28.96 -5.56
N GLU A 429 15.62 27.91 -5.30
CA GLU A 429 15.84 26.84 -6.25
C GLU A 429 14.54 26.07 -6.51
N GLY A 430 14.13 26.02 -7.76
CA GLY A 430 13.03 25.17 -8.22
C GLY A 430 13.49 23.73 -8.47
N ALA A 431 12.57 22.92 -8.96
CA ALA A 431 12.87 21.53 -9.32
C ALA A 431 13.74 21.45 -10.58
N PRO A 432 14.77 20.58 -10.64
CA PRO A 432 15.40 20.22 -11.89
C PRO A 432 14.35 19.51 -12.76
N ASP A 433 14.04 20.11 -13.92
CA ASP A 433 12.97 19.65 -14.79
C ASP A 433 13.39 19.62 -16.25
N LYS A 434 12.76 18.75 -17.01
CA LYS A 434 12.84 18.80 -18.46
C LYS A 434 11.71 19.70 -18.97
N ARG A 435 12.04 20.94 -19.38
CA ARG A 435 11.15 21.90 -20.04
C ARG A 435 10.13 22.61 -19.12
N GLY A 436 10.48 22.92 -17.90
CA GLY A 436 9.75 23.83 -17.03
C GLY A 436 8.36 23.37 -16.55
N GLN A 437 7.95 22.10 -16.80
CA GLN A 437 6.63 21.63 -16.46
C GLN A 437 6.39 21.55 -14.94
N GLN A 438 7.41 21.18 -14.17
CA GLN A 438 7.30 21.12 -12.72
C GLN A 438 7.19 22.52 -12.10
N LEU A 439 7.94 23.49 -12.64
CA LEU A 439 7.84 24.87 -12.20
C LEU A 439 6.45 25.45 -12.52
N LYS A 440 5.87 25.09 -13.70
CA LYS A 440 4.49 25.44 -14.05
C LYS A 440 3.50 24.87 -13.03
N ASN A 441 3.62 23.59 -12.72
CA ASN A 441 2.72 22.95 -11.75
C ASN A 441 2.85 23.62 -10.36
N ALA A 442 4.07 24.00 -9.93
CA ALA A 442 4.28 24.76 -8.70
C ALA A 442 3.57 26.13 -8.74
N PHE A 443 3.67 26.82 -9.87
CA PHE A 443 2.96 28.09 -10.10
C PHE A 443 1.45 27.90 -9.99
N ASP A 444 0.87 26.91 -10.68
CA ASP A 444 -0.58 26.64 -10.69
C ASP A 444 -1.11 26.31 -9.27
N VAL A 445 -0.39 25.49 -8.51
CA VAL A 445 -0.77 25.14 -7.13
C VAL A 445 -0.63 26.32 -6.18
N MET A 446 0.49 27.02 -6.21
CA MET A 446 0.76 28.12 -5.29
C MET A 446 -0.12 29.34 -5.58
N SER A 447 -0.42 29.63 -6.87
CA SER A 447 -1.26 30.77 -7.26
C SER A 447 -2.74 30.61 -6.86
N SER A 448 -3.18 29.40 -6.53
CA SER A 448 -4.51 29.12 -5.96
C SER A 448 -4.59 29.32 -4.44
N GLY A 449 -3.45 29.48 -3.76
CA GLY A 449 -3.37 29.69 -2.32
C GLY A 449 -3.35 31.17 -1.93
N ASP A 450 -3.60 31.45 -0.64
CA ASP A 450 -3.51 32.80 -0.07
C ASP A 450 -2.11 33.04 0.51
N TYR A 451 -1.33 33.92 -0.14
CA TYR A 451 0.03 34.26 0.25
C TYR A 451 0.19 35.76 0.39
N ASN A 452 0.78 36.20 1.49
CA ASN A 452 1.06 37.61 1.78
C ASN A 452 2.37 38.12 1.16
N LYS A 453 2.96 37.38 0.21
CA LYS A 453 4.23 37.71 -0.42
C LYS A 453 4.11 37.65 -1.93
N LYS A 454 4.89 38.48 -2.63
CA LYS A 454 5.00 38.44 -4.10
C LYS A 454 5.99 37.37 -4.52
N PHE A 455 5.62 36.60 -5.55
CA PHE A 455 6.44 35.58 -6.17
C PHE A 455 6.66 35.90 -7.65
N LEU A 456 7.87 35.71 -8.14
CA LEU A 456 8.22 35.76 -9.54
C LEU A 456 8.79 34.40 -9.95
N PHE A 457 8.08 33.68 -10.78
CA PHE A 457 8.53 32.42 -11.34
C PHE A 457 9.27 32.69 -12.65
N VAL A 458 10.47 32.10 -12.79
CA VAL A 458 11.41 32.40 -13.89
C VAL A 458 11.73 31.14 -14.65
N TRP A 459 11.38 31.11 -15.93
CA TRP A 459 11.60 29.99 -16.85
C TRP A 459 12.68 30.31 -17.89
N ASP A 460 13.29 29.24 -18.41
CA ASP A 460 14.24 29.30 -19.52
C ASP A 460 13.55 29.65 -20.85
N CYS A 461 14.34 30.01 -21.86
CA CYS A 461 13.86 30.46 -23.16
C CYS A 461 13.05 29.40 -23.94
N ASP A 462 13.26 28.11 -23.69
CA ASP A 462 12.56 26.99 -24.35
C ASP A 462 11.14 26.74 -23.82
N CYS A 463 10.73 27.45 -22.76
CA CYS A 463 9.43 27.34 -22.11
C CYS A 463 8.39 28.39 -22.57
N SER A 464 8.70 29.30 -23.49
CA SER A 464 7.90 30.49 -23.83
C SER A 464 6.42 30.19 -24.10
N LYS A 465 6.11 29.21 -24.98
CA LYS A 465 4.73 28.83 -25.32
C LYS A 465 3.90 28.36 -24.15
N MET A 466 4.53 27.68 -23.19
CA MET A 466 3.86 27.20 -21.99
C MET A 466 3.61 28.36 -21.01
N VAL A 467 4.59 29.21 -20.83
CA VAL A 467 4.52 30.35 -19.90
C VAL A 467 3.52 31.41 -20.37
N GLU A 468 3.35 31.61 -21.68
CA GLU A 468 2.35 32.52 -22.25
C GLU A 468 0.93 32.18 -21.77
N GLN A 469 0.62 30.90 -21.60
CA GLN A 469 -0.71 30.40 -21.19
C GLN A 469 -1.01 30.60 -19.68
N LEU A 470 0.00 30.90 -18.86
CA LEU A 470 -0.19 31.11 -17.44
C LEU A 470 -0.87 32.47 -17.17
N VAL A 471 -1.74 32.48 -16.17
CA VAL A 471 -2.45 33.71 -15.74
C VAL A 471 -1.78 34.24 -14.47
N GLU A 472 -1.29 35.49 -14.54
CA GLU A 472 -0.75 36.16 -13.36
C GLU A 472 -1.85 36.56 -12.38
N THR A 473 -1.54 36.51 -11.09
CA THR A 473 -2.36 37.05 -10.01
C THR A 473 -1.63 38.22 -9.35
N ASN A 474 -2.25 38.85 -8.35
CA ASN A 474 -1.60 39.98 -7.63
C ASN A 474 -0.25 39.56 -7.04
N ASN A 475 -0.18 38.37 -6.45
CA ASN A 475 1.01 37.90 -5.75
C ASN A 475 1.88 36.93 -6.56
N PHE A 476 1.41 36.41 -7.70
CA PHE A 476 2.15 35.45 -8.50
C PHE A 476 2.38 35.98 -9.92
N LYS A 477 3.63 36.22 -10.23
CA LYS A 477 4.11 36.77 -11.49
C LYS A 477 4.98 35.77 -12.24
N LYS A 478 5.02 35.88 -13.55
CA LYS A 478 5.77 35.00 -14.43
C LYS A 478 6.81 35.79 -15.21
N PHE A 479 7.91 35.15 -15.55
CA PHE A 479 8.92 35.65 -16.46
C PHE A 479 9.52 34.47 -17.23
N CYS A 480 9.73 34.68 -18.53
CA CYS A 480 10.42 33.69 -19.37
C CYS A 480 11.51 34.47 -20.15
N PHE A 481 12.72 33.94 -20.13
CA PHE A 481 13.79 34.52 -20.92
C PHE A 481 13.49 34.45 -22.41
N ALA A 482 13.94 35.46 -23.16
CA ALA A 482 13.91 35.40 -24.61
C ALA A 482 15.11 34.58 -25.14
N GLU A 483 14.94 33.92 -26.28
CA GLU A 483 16.01 33.20 -26.95
C GLU A 483 17.10 34.21 -27.41
N ASN A 484 18.37 33.93 -27.08
CA ASN A 484 19.51 34.59 -27.66
C ASN A 484 19.84 33.94 -29.02
N THR A 485 19.34 34.53 -30.10
CA THR A 485 19.54 34.01 -31.46
C THR A 485 21.00 34.01 -31.91
N ASN A 486 21.85 34.80 -31.25
CA ASN A 486 23.29 34.86 -31.52
C ASN A 486 24.08 33.72 -30.89
N ASN A 487 23.49 33.00 -29.92
CA ASN A 487 24.11 31.81 -29.35
C ASN A 487 23.91 30.61 -30.26
N THR A 488 25.02 30.02 -30.73
CA THR A 488 25.01 28.83 -31.60
C THR A 488 25.36 27.54 -30.85
N LYS A 489 25.77 27.63 -29.59
CA LYS A 489 26.34 26.55 -28.79
C LYS A 489 25.32 25.86 -27.89
N ALA A 490 24.43 26.61 -27.24
CA ALA A 490 23.41 26.08 -26.37
C ALA A 490 22.11 25.77 -27.15
N LYS A 491 22.17 24.77 -28.02
CA LYS A 491 21.04 24.29 -28.86
C LYS A 491 20.86 22.79 -28.76
N ASP A 492 19.63 22.34 -28.91
CA ASP A 492 19.32 20.91 -29.01
C ASP A 492 19.68 20.37 -30.41
N LYS A 493 19.45 19.04 -30.59
CA LYS A 493 19.69 18.34 -31.89
C LYS A 493 18.86 18.91 -33.05
N ASP A 494 17.78 19.64 -32.77
CA ASP A 494 16.89 20.25 -33.75
C ASP A 494 17.21 21.74 -33.95
N GLY A 495 18.30 22.25 -33.36
CA GLY A 495 18.78 23.62 -33.47
C GLY A 495 18.01 24.64 -32.63
N LYS A 496 17.15 24.18 -31.69
CA LYS A 496 16.40 25.07 -30.79
C LYS A 496 17.24 25.44 -29.58
N ALA A 497 17.12 26.70 -29.12
CA ALA A 497 17.75 27.16 -27.89
C ALA A 497 17.29 26.31 -26.67
N VAL A 498 18.22 25.99 -25.77
CA VAL A 498 17.96 25.15 -24.61
C VAL A 498 18.69 25.70 -23.39
N GLY A 499 17.94 25.82 -22.29
CA GLY A 499 18.46 26.15 -20.98
C GLY A 499 18.93 27.59 -20.81
N ILE A 500 19.32 27.93 -19.59
CA ILE A 500 19.84 29.26 -19.23
C ILE A 500 21.18 29.57 -19.91
N GLU A 501 21.91 28.55 -20.33
CA GLU A 501 23.19 28.66 -21.01
C GLU A 501 23.05 29.39 -22.37
N ASN A 502 21.87 29.36 -22.99
CA ASN A 502 21.59 30.06 -24.22
C ASN A 502 21.71 31.59 -24.07
N LEU A 503 21.57 32.12 -22.86
CA LEU A 503 21.67 33.59 -22.62
C LEU A 503 23.08 34.16 -22.73
N TYR A 504 24.10 33.31 -22.76
CA TYR A 504 25.50 33.72 -22.80
C TYR A 504 26.04 33.82 -24.24
N SER A 505 27.15 34.56 -24.40
CA SER A 505 27.85 34.66 -25.68
C SER A 505 28.60 33.39 -26.02
N ASP A 506 28.67 33.02 -27.31
CA ASP A 506 29.46 31.91 -27.83
C ASP A 506 30.93 31.93 -27.39
N SER A 507 31.51 33.13 -27.13
CA SER A 507 32.88 33.30 -26.66
C SER A 507 33.18 32.61 -25.33
N LEU A 508 32.17 32.35 -24.51
CA LEU A 508 32.31 31.67 -23.21
C LEU A 508 32.36 30.13 -23.33
N PHE A 509 31.96 29.57 -24.47
CA PHE A 509 31.95 28.13 -24.73
C PHE A 509 33.28 27.63 -25.30
N THR A 510 34.35 27.83 -24.54
CA THR A 510 35.70 27.39 -24.89
C THR A 510 35.91 25.91 -24.51
N ASP A 511 37.03 25.34 -24.95
CA ASP A 511 37.29 23.88 -24.81
C ASP A 511 37.29 23.35 -23.36
N ASP A 512 37.58 24.21 -22.41
CA ASP A 512 37.62 23.92 -20.96
C ASP A 512 36.24 23.56 -20.35
N VAL A 513 35.15 24.01 -20.99
CA VAL A 513 33.76 23.70 -20.54
C VAL A 513 33.20 22.44 -21.17
N TYR A 514 34.01 21.65 -21.84
CA TYR A 514 33.62 20.36 -22.39
C TYR A 514 34.40 19.24 -21.71
N CYS A 515 33.77 18.03 -21.60
CA CYS A 515 34.41 16.81 -21.19
C CYS A 515 34.42 15.80 -22.34
N THR A 516 35.42 14.90 -22.34
CA THR A 516 35.49 13.81 -23.31
C THR A 516 34.88 12.58 -22.69
N LYS A 517 33.83 12.04 -23.30
CA LYS A 517 33.16 10.80 -22.88
C LYS A 517 33.44 9.69 -23.89
N GLU A 518 33.86 8.55 -23.41
CA GLU A 518 34.02 7.36 -24.24
C GLU A 518 32.69 6.61 -24.26
N ILE A 519 32.13 6.41 -25.44
CA ILE A 519 30.90 5.62 -25.65
C ILE A 519 31.31 4.35 -26.40
N THR A 520 31.04 3.20 -25.78
CA THR A 520 31.24 1.89 -26.42
C THR A 520 29.93 1.47 -27.10
N GLY A 521 29.97 1.38 -28.42
CA GLY A 521 28.84 0.89 -29.23
C GLY A 521 28.62 -0.61 -29.07
N SER A 522 27.47 -1.12 -29.48
CA SER A 522 27.03 -2.52 -29.38
C SER A 522 27.95 -3.54 -30.08
N TYR A 523 28.92 -3.09 -30.85
CA TYR A 523 29.93 -3.91 -31.56
C TYR A 523 31.37 -3.69 -31.09
N GLY A 524 31.57 -3.14 -29.87
CA GLY A 524 32.91 -2.97 -29.29
C GLY A 524 33.73 -1.82 -29.88
N THR A 525 33.15 -0.97 -30.73
CA THR A 525 33.81 0.25 -31.21
C THR A 525 33.65 1.36 -30.19
N THR A 526 34.79 1.91 -29.71
CA THR A 526 34.82 3.04 -28.77
C THR A 526 34.93 4.35 -29.56
N ALA A 527 33.97 5.25 -29.37
CA ALA A 527 34.02 6.61 -29.90
C ALA A 527 34.21 7.60 -28.75
N ARG A 528 35.09 8.61 -28.94
CA ARG A 528 35.25 9.73 -28.03
C ARG A 528 34.34 10.86 -28.47
N ILE A 529 33.35 11.21 -27.63
CA ILE A 529 32.43 12.33 -27.92
C ILE A 529 32.76 13.47 -26.93
N LYS A 530 32.84 14.69 -27.49
CA LYS A 530 32.96 15.90 -26.71
C LYS A 530 31.57 16.32 -26.21
N GLU A 531 31.33 16.28 -24.91
CA GLU A 531 30.05 16.58 -24.26
C GLU A 531 30.19 17.89 -23.47
N PHE A 532 29.21 18.80 -23.56
CA PHE A 532 29.17 20.04 -22.80
C PHE A 532 28.95 19.74 -21.29
N ASP A 533 29.80 20.30 -20.45
CA ASP A 533 29.78 20.15 -19.01
C ASP A 533 29.21 21.41 -18.36
N LYS A 534 27.93 21.36 -18.00
CA LYS A 534 27.20 22.47 -17.38
C LYS A 534 27.83 22.96 -16.08
N GLN A 535 28.41 22.05 -15.28
CA GLN A 535 29.05 22.39 -14.02
C GLN A 535 30.33 23.23 -14.26
N LYS A 536 31.19 22.82 -15.18
CA LYS A 536 32.38 23.57 -15.55
C LYS A 536 32.02 24.92 -16.16
N PHE A 537 30.94 24.94 -16.95
CA PHE A 537 30.46 26.20 -17.51
C PHE A 537 30.00 27.16 -16.41
N LEU A 538 29.22 26.70 -15.43
CA LEU A 538 28.79 27.50 -14.29
C LEU A 538 29.98 28.03 -13.48
N GLU A 539 30.99 27.19 -13.19
CA GLU A 539 32.20 27.64 -12.49
C GLU A 539 32.95 28.76 -13.27
N LYS A 540 32.96 28.65 -14.59
CA LYS A 540 33.51 29.71 -15.45
C LYS A 540 32.69 31.00 -15.38
N ILE A 541 31.33 30.88 -15.40
CA ILE A 541 30.43 32.04 -15.29
C ILE A 541 30.59 32.75 -13.94
N LYS A 542 30.79 32.04 -12.85
CA LYS A 542 31.04 32.64 -11.53
C LYS A 542 32.26 33.55 -11.48
N GLN A 543 33.23 33.32 -12.36
CA GLN A 543 34.45 34.15 -12.46
C GLN A 543 34.27 35.38 -13.33
N GLN A 544 33.15 35.52 -14.07
CA GLN A 544 32.89 36.69 -14.93
C GLN A 544 32.42 37.88 -14.09
N SER A 545 32.88 39.08 -14.46
CA SER A 545 32.47 40.34 -13.84
C SER A 545 32.04 41.42 -14.85
N GLU A 546 32.17 41.14 -16.14
CA GLU A 546 31.82 42.08 -17.21
C GLU A 546 30.30 42.03 -17.47
N GLY A 547 29.64 43.20 -17.38
CA GLY A 547 28.17 43.31 -17.56
C GLY A 547 27.70 42.89 -18.95
N GLU A 548 28.54 42.97 -19.97
CA GLU A 548 28.22 42.54 -21.33
C GLU A 548 27.91 41.04 -21.41
N ASN A 549 28.60 40.21 -20.62
CA ASN A 549 28.39 38.79 -20.55
C ASN A 549 27.02 38.41 -19.98
N PHE A 550 26.36 39.33 -19.26
CA PHE A 550 25.06 39.16 -18.63
C PHE A 550 23.94 40.01 -19.24
N SER A 551 24.18 40.63 -20.40
CA SER A 551 23.26 41.59 -21.04
C SER A 551 21.86 40.98 -21.27
N ASN A 552 21.75 39.68 -21.60
CA ASN A 552 20.47 38.99 -21.80
C ASN A 552 19.70 38.74 -20.50
N PHE A 553 20.29 38.97 -19.33
CA PHE A 553 19.60 38.93 -18.04
C PHE A 553 18.98 40.28 -17.64
N GLN A 554 19.33 41.36 -18.35
CA GLN A 554 18.82 42.71 -18.07
C GLN A 554 17.29 42.79 -18.03
N PRO A 555 16.52 42.11 -18.92
CA PRO A 555 15.05 42.12 -18.84
C PRO A 555 14.52 41.57 -17.52
N LEU A 556 15.15 40.54 -16.94
CA LEU A 556 14.79 40.01 -15.63
C LEU A 556 15.03 41.04 -14.52
N VAL A 557 16.18 41.73 -14.54
CA VAL A 557 16.52 42.80 -13.57
C VAL A 557 15.49 43.93 -13.64
N VAL A 558 15.10 44.34 -14.84
CA VAL A 558 14.04 45.35 -15.05
C VAL A 558 12.72 44.88 -14.45
N ARG A 559 12.32 43.65 -14.75
CA ARG A 559 11.08 43.07 -14.22
C ARG A 559 11.07 42.99 -12.70
N ILE A 560 12.18 42.61 -12.07
CA ILE A 560 12.34 42.60 -10.61
C ILE A 560 12.12 44.00 -10.03
N ARG A 561 12.75 45.05 -10.62
CA ARG A 561 12.58 46.45 -10.18
C ARG A 561 11.13 46.92 -10.30
N GLU A 562 10.46 46.61 -11.41
CA GLU A 562 9.04 46.92 -11.60
C GLU A 562 8.19 46.34 -10.47
N LEU A 563 8.38 45.06 -10.13
CA LEU A 563 7.62 44.35 -9.10
C LEU A 563 7.90 44.86 -7.68
N LEU A 564 9.12 45.32 -7.42
CA LEU A 564 9.49 45.90 -6.14
C LEU A 564 8.95 47.33 -6.00
N ASN A 565 8.86 48.10 -7.10
CA ASN A 565 8.36 49.47 -7.11
C ASN A 565 6.81 49.54 -7.21
N SER A 566 6.15 48.49 -7.66
CA SER A 566 4.67 48.39 -7.63
C SER A 566 4.22 48.12 -6.20
N SER A 567 4.22 49.21 -5.39
CA SER A 567 3.60 49.23 -4.07
C SER A 567 2.08 49.35 -4.30
N GLU A 568 1.36 48.20 -4.21
CA GLU A 568 -0.04 48.17 -3.77
C GLU A 568 -0.51 46.72 -3.58
#